data_e07e022dd0a65004e516d07a7931dcc1
#
_entry.id   e07e022dd0a65004e516d07a7931dcc1
#
_cell.length_a   1.000
_cell.length_b   1.000
_cell.length_c   1.000
_cell.angle_alpha   90.00
_cell.angle_beta   90.00
_cell.angle_gamma   90.00
#
_symmetry.space_group_name_H-M   'P 1'
#
loop_
_entity.id
_entity.type
_entity.pdbx_description
1 polymer ?
#
loop_
_entity_poly.entity_id
_entity_poly.type
_entity_poly.pdbx_seq_one_letter_code
_entity_poly.pdbx_strand_id
1 'polypeptide(L)'
;MNDITKIDKNFAVEAAEEDGLVFHSCQESPFRVYGLLLPDENTPYFHRMPQQIADCVSKSVGSLAQKCAGGRARFRTDSKRVAIRCKLFNISRSDHFPLTATAGFDLYDGTDYVKTFRPSVSMEDGYTS
;
A
#
# COMPACT_ATOMS: atom_id res chain seq x y z
N MET A 1 5.04 30.47 12.36
CA MET A 1 5.36 29.03 12.52
C MET A 1 6.27 28.61 11.38
N ASN A 2 7.45 28.12 11.67
CA ASN A 2 8.35 27.65 10.61
C ASN A 2 7.78 26.36 10.03
N ASP A 3 7.58 26.35 8.72
CA ASP A 3 7.14 25.17 8.00
C ASP A 3 8.28 24.15 8.01
N ILE A 4 8.09 23.03 8.72
CA ILE A 4 9.07 21.99 8.90
C ILE A 4 9.50 21.35 7.57
N THR A 5 8.64 21.37 6.55
CA THR A 5 8.93 20.82 5.21
C THR A 5 10.01 21.62 4.49
N LYS A 6 10.23 22.88 4.87
CA LYS A 6 11.34 23.71 4.36
C LYS A 6 12.66 23.42 5.05
N ILE A 7 12.62 22.83 6.24
CA ILE A 7 13.80 22.50 7.05
C ILE A 7 14.29 21.10 6.71
N ASP A 8 13.36 20.14 6.56
CA ASP A 8 13.68 18.78 6.20
C ASP A 8 12.69 18.26 5.15
N LYS A 9 13.18 18.02 3.94
CA LYS A 9 12.40 17.50 2.81
C LYS A 9 11.80 16.12 3.06
N ASN A 10 12.34 15.35 4.02
CA ASN A 10 11.79 14.05 4.37
C ASN A 10 10.43 14.15 5.07
N PHE A 11 10.06 15.33 5.58
CA PHE A 11 8.72 15.58 6.11
C PHE A 11 7.73 16.11 5.06
N ALA A 12 8.19 16.40 3.85
CA ALA A 12 7.29 16.76 2.76
C ALA A 12 6.52 15.51 2.31
N VAL A 13 5.19 15.51 2.48
CA VAL A 13 4.31 14.54 1.84
C VAL A 13 3.98 15.12 0.47
N GLU A 14 4.61 14.59 -0.57
CA GLU A 14 4.27 14.94 -1.95
C GLU A 14 2.95 14.25 -2.30
N ALA A 15 1.86 15.01 -2.40
CA ALA A 15 0.68 14.55 -3.08
C ALA A 15 1.02 14.38 -4.57
N ALA A 16 0.72 13.24 -5.15
CA ALA A 16 0.92 13.05 -6.58
C ALA A 16 -0.08 13.94 -7.33
N GLU A 17 0.43 14.86 -8.14
CA GLU A 17 -0.39 15.57 -9.12
C GLU A 17 -0.95 14.54 -10.11
N GLU A 18 -2.26 14.47 -10.24
CA GLU A 18 -2.94 13.47 -11.07
C GLU A 18 -2.78 13.73 -12.59
N ASP A 19 -2.33 14.92 -12.97
CA ASP A 19 -2.13 15.29 -14.37
C ASP A 19 -1.09 14.39 -15.05
N GLY A 20 -1.56 13.70 -16.10
CA GLY A 20 -0.74 12.80 -16.90
C GLY A 20 -0.50 11.41 -16.29
N LEU A 21 -1.15 11.06 -15.19
CA LEU A 21 -1.11 9.73 -14.61
C LEU A 21 -2.30 8.89 -15.11
N VAL A 22 -2.02 7.64 -15.44
CA VAL A 22 -3.03 6.62 -15.75
C VAL A 22 -2.94 5.54 -14.68
N PHE A 23 -4.01 5.33 -13.93
CA PHE A 23 -4.06 4.32 -12.88
C PHE A 23 -4.62 3.01 -13.43
N HIS A 24 -3.94 1.91 -13.10
CA HIS A 24 -4.32 0.55 -13.45
C HIS A 24 -4.56 -0.26 -12.18
N SER A 25 -5.48 -1.21 -12.24
CA SER A 25 -5.66 -2.16 -11.17
C SER A 25 -4.45 -3.11 -11.07
N CYS A 26 -3.90 -3.27 -9.87
CA CYS A 26 -2.83 -4.24 -9.64
C CYS A 26 -3.27 -5.71 -9.79
N GLN A 27 -4.58 -5.96 -9.89
CA GLN A 27 -5.16 -7.28 -10.10
C GLN A 27 -5.33 -7.64 -11.59
N GLU A 28 -5.03 -6.70 -12.48
CA GLU A 28 -5.15 -6.87 -13.93
C GLU A 28 -3.78 -6.90 -14.60
N SER A 29 -3.72 -7.56 -15.77
CA SER A 29 -2.52 -7.51 -16.62
C SER A 29 -2.18 -6.04 -16.96
N PRO A 30 -0.90 -5.63 -16.96
CA PRO A 30 0.31 -6.46 -16.88
C PRO A 30 0.86 -6.73 -15.46
N PHE A 31 0.13 -6.34 -14.42
CA PHE A 31 0.57 -6.54 -13.04
C PHE A 31 0.48 -8.01 -12.62
N ARG A 32 1.35 -8.42 -11.71
CA ARG A 32 1.31 -9.72 -11.05
C ARG A 32 1.48 -9.55 -9.55
N VAL A 33 0.59 -10.19 -8.79
CA VAL A 33 0.60 -10.17 -7.32
C VAL A 33 1.35 -11.40 -6.80
N TYR A 34 2.25 -11.17 -5.86
CA TYR A 34 3.04 -12.20 -5.19
C TYR A 34 2.99 -12.01 -3.67
N GLY A 35 3.34 -13.06 -2.94
CA GLY A 35 3.44 -13.02 -1.47
C GLY A 35 2.11 -13.15 -0.75
N LEU A 36 1.03 -13.41 -1.48
CA LEU A 36 -0.31 -13.71 -0.94
C LEU A 36 -0.71 -15.12 -1.39
N LEU A 37 -1.42 -15.84 -0.54
CA LEU A 37 -1.95 -17.16 -0.88
C LEU A 37 -3.28 -17.00 -1.64
N LEU A 38 -3.36 -17.53 -2.87
CA LEU A 38 -4.56 -17.51 -3.70
C LEU A 38 -5.24 -16.13 -3.75
N PRO A 39 -4.52 -15.08 -4.23
CA PRO A 39 -5.01 -13.70 -4.12
C PRO A 39 -6.34 -13.48 -4.84
N ASP A 40 -6.63 -14.22 -5.89
CA ASP A 40 -7.85 -14.09 -6.69
C ASP A 40 -9.12 -14.48 -5.92
N GLU A 41 -9.01 -15.32 -4.90
CA GLU A 41 -10.16 -15.75 -4.08
C GLU A 41 -10.70 -14.66 -3.16
N ASN A 42 -9.93 -13.59 -2.93
CA ASN A 42 -10.34 -12.46 -2.10
C ASN A 42 -10.61 -11.18 -2.88
N THR A 43 -10.64 -11.23 -4.21
CA THR A 43 -10.87 -10.04 -5.04
C THR A 43 -12.14 -9.29 -4.60
N PRO A 44 -12.09 -7.96 -4.43
CA PRO A 44 -11.00 -7.03 -4.78
C PRO A 44 -9.94 -6.79 -3.69
N TYR A 45 -9.96 -7.55 -2.62
CA TYR A 45 -9.09 -7.35 -1.45
C TYR A 45 -7.76 -8.10 -1.59
N PHE A 46 -6.71 -7.53 -1.00
CA PHE A 46 -5.38 -8.14 -0.93
C PHE A 46 -5.18 -8.79 0.44
N HIS A 47 -5.86 -9.89 0.69
CA HIS A 47 -5.70 -10.63 1.93
C HIS A 47 -4.48 -11.56 1.85
N ARG A 48 -3.91 -11.87 3.01
CA ARG A 48 -2.75 -12.76 3.11
C ARG A 48 -3.05 -14.19 2.68
N MET A 49 -4.31 -14.62 2.90
CA MET A 49 -4.85 -15.92 2.51
C MET A 49 -6.37 -15.80 2.30
N PRO A 50 -7.01 -16.79 1.66
CA PRO A 50 -8.47 -16.82 1.55
C PRO A 50 -9.15 -16.65 2.90
N GLN A 51 -10.09 -15.71 2.99
CA GLN A 51 -10.77 -15.37 4.25
C GLN A 51 -11.50 -16.58 4.84
N GLN A 52 -12.10 -17.41 4.02
CA GLN A 52 -12.79 -18.61 4.47
C GLN A 52 -11.87 -19.59 5.21
N ILE A 53 -10.63 -19.76 4.72
CA ILE A 53 -9.64 -20.60 5.38
C ILE A 53 -9.22 -19.98 6.70
N ALA A 54 -8.95 -18.68 6.71
CA ALA A 54 -8.54 -17.96 7.91
C ALA A 54 -9.59 -18.04 9.03
N ASP A 55 -10.86 -17.88 8.69
CA ASP A 55 -11.98 -17.91 9.62
C ASP A 55 -12.22 -19.30 10.24
N CYS A 56 -11.90 -20.36 9.48
CA CYS A 56 -11.94 -21.73 10.01
C CYS A 56 -10.91 -22.00 11.11
N VAL A 57 -9.82 -21.24 11.14
CA VAL A 57 -8.76 -21.42 12.15
C VAL A 57 -9.15 -20.74 13.47
N SER A 58 -9.39 -19.43 13.42
CA SER A 58 -9.87 -18.65 14.57
C SER A 58 -10.25 -17.23 14.15
N LYS A 59 -11.00 -16.52 15.02
CA LYS A 59 -11.33 -15.10 14.83
C LYS A 59 -10.07 -14.21 14.68
N SER A 60 -9.04 -14.50 15.45
CA SER A 60 -7.79 -13.74 15.40
C SER A 60 -7.06 -13.94 14.07
N VAL A 61 -7.01 -15.17 13.57
CA VAL A 61 -6.42 -15.48 12.25
C VAL A 61 -7.24 -14.82 11.14
N GLY A 62 -8.58 -14.88 11.20
CA GLY A 62 -9.46 -14.21 10.26
C GLY A 62 -9.22 -12.70 10.20
N SER A 63 -9.04 -12.05 11.33
CA SER A 63 -8.72 -10.62 11.39
C SER A 63 -7.34 -10.28 10.84
N LEU A 64 -6.32 -11.06 11.22
CA LEU A 64 -4.94 -10.84 10.79
C LEU A 64 -4.72 -11.17 9.31
N ALA A 65 -5.48 -12.10 8.75
CA ALA A 65 -5.41 -12.46 7.33
C ALA A 65 -5.79 -11.30 6.41
N GLN A 66 -6.55 -10.34 6.89
CA GLN A 66 -6.91 -9.13 6.14
C GLN A 66 -5.74 -8.15 5.94
N LYS A 67 -4.62 -8.37 6.63
CA LYS A 67 -3.41 -7.54 6.47
C LYS A 67 -2.53 -8.15 5.38
N CYS A 68 -2.17 -7.32 4.39
CA CYS A 68 -1.44 -7.78 3.19
C CYS A 68 0.09 -7.64 3.31
N ALA A 69 0.64 -7.52 4.51
CA ALA A 69 2.09 -7.42 4.69
C ALA A 69 2.83 -8.58 4.02
N GLY A 70 3.81 -8.26 3.17
CA GLY A 70 4.52 -9.22 2.31
C GLY A 70 3.92 -9.38 0.91
N GLY A 71 2.72 -8.84 0.67
CA GLY A 71 2.14 -8.74 -0.66
C GLY A 71 2.94 -7.80 -1.55
N ARG A 72 3.13 -8.16 -2.81
CA ARG A 72 3.91 -7.39 -3.79
C ARG A 72 3.20 -7.38 -5.13
N ALA A 73 2.99 -6.20 -5.69
CA ALA A 73 2.58 -6.04 -7.08
C ALA A 73 3.82 -5.79 -7.93
N ARG A 74 4.05 -6.63 -8.96
CA ARG A 74 5.18 -6.48 -9.88
C ARG A 74 4.69 -6.09 -11.26
N PHE A 75 5.43 -5.16 -11.87
CA PHE A 75 5.15 -4.65 -13.21
C PHE A 75 6.44 -4.18 -13.86
N ARG A 76 6.37 -3.84 -15.15
CA ARG A 76 7.43 -3.17 -15.89
C ARG A 76 6.87 -1.90 -16.49
N THR A 77 7.65 -0.84 -16.47
CA THR A 77 7.28 0.45 -17.06
C THR A 77 8.52 1.18 -17.57
N ASP A 78 8.34 2.01 -18.57
CA ASP A 78 9.29 3.01 -19.05
C ASP A 78 8.90 4.42 -18.60
N SER A 79 7.86 4.53 -17.77
CA SER A 79 7.41 5.80 -17.22
C SER A 79 8.46 6.39 -16.27
N LYS A 80 8.67 7.70 -16.39
CA LYS A 80 9.54 8.45 -15.48
C LYS A 80 8.90 8.72 -14.12
N ARG A 81 7.60 8.49 -14.01
CA ARG A 81 6.81 8.72 -12.77
C ARG A 81 6.02 7.47 -12.46
N VAL A 82 6.04 7.10 -11.20
CA VAL A 82 5.21 6.02 -10.63
C VAL A 82 4.47 6.59 -9.44
N ALA A 83 3.16 6.41 -9.41
CA ALA A 83 2.31 6.79 -8.30
C ALA A 83 1.46 5.59 -7.85
N ILE A 84 1.08 5.57 -6.59
CA ILE A 84 0.14 4.61 -6.05
C ILE A 84 -1.15 5.32 -5.65
N ARG A 85 -2.29 4.70 -5.97
CA ARG A 85 -3.59 5.03 -5.40
C ARG A 85 -4.09 3.81 -4.66
N CYS A 86 -4.36 3.95 -3.39
CA CYS A 86 -4.85 2.84 -2.58
C CYS A 86 -6.09 3.21 -1.79
N LYS A 87 -6.93 2.20 -1.56
CA LYS A 87 -8.02 2.22 -0.59
C LYS A 87 -7.68 1.21 0.50
N LEU A 88 -7.78 1.63 1.75
CA LEU A 88 -7.35 0.87 2.90
C LEU A 88 -8.55 0.62 3.82
N PHE A 89 -8.57 -0.55 4.43
CA PHE A 89 -9.63 -0.95 5.35
C PHE A 89 -9.04 -1.28 6.71
N ASN A 90 -9.76 -0.94 7.77
CA ASN A 90 -9.36 -1.27 9.14
C ASN A 90 -7.94 -0.82 9.50
N ILE A 91 -7.62 0.45 9.22
CA ILE A 91 -6.32 1.03 9.53
C ILE A 91 -6.18 1.13 11.04
N SER A 92 -5.20 0.42 11.59
CA SER A 92 -4.84 0.58 13.00
C SER A 92 -3.97 1.83 13.16
N ARG A 93 -4.43 2.75 13.99
CA ARG A 93 -3.65 3.90 14.43
C ARG A 93 -3.21 3.66 15.86
N SER A 94 -1.92 3.68 16.08
CA SER A 94 -1.31 3.38 17.36
C SER A 94 -0.29 4.48 17.69
N ASP A 95 -0.13 4.79 18.95
CA ASP A 95 0.80 5.82 19.43
C ASP A 95 2.28 5.41 19.31
N HIS A 96 2.54 4.12 19.18
CA HIS A 96 3.89 3.56 19.09
C HIS A 96 4.26 3.05 17.69
N PHE A 97 3.33 3.12 16.70
CA PHE A 97 3.58 2.74 15.31
C PHE A 97 3.39 3.91 14.36
N PRO A 98 4.39 4.25 13.54
CA PRO A 98 4.21 5.30 12.53
C PRO A 98 3.19 4.85 11.49
N LEU A 99 2.43 5.82 10.98
CA LEU A 99 1.39 5.54 9.97
C LEU A 99 1.97 4.92 8.69
N THR A 100 3.21 5.23 8.34
CA THR A 100 3.93 4.62 7.22
C THR A 100 4.15 3.12 7.40
N ALA A 101 4.30 2.64 8.65
CA ALA A 101 4.44 1.20 8.92
C ALA A 101 3.11 0.45 8.80
N THR A 102 1.98 1.14 9.01
CA THR A 102 0.64 0.51 8.93
C THR A 102 -0.03 0.68 7.57
N ALA A 103 0.32 1.72 6.81
CA ALA A 103 -0.39 2.12 5.61
C ALA A 103 0.53 2.58 4.47
N GLY A 104 1.85 2.53 4.63
CA GLY A 104 2.82 2.85 3.59
C GLY A 104 3.05 1.70 2.62
N PHE A 105 3.58 2.05 1.45
CA PHE A 105 4.02 1.07 0.44
C PHE A 105 5.43 1.41 -0.01
N ASP A 106 6.27 0.39 -0.12
CA ASP A 106 7.64 0.56 -0.58
C ASP A 106 7.75 0.27 -2.07
N LEU A 107 8.47 1.13 -2.78
CA LEU A 107 8.83 0.94 -4.17
C LEU A 107 10.25 0.41 -4.26
N TYR A 108 10.42 -0.65 -5.06
CA TYR A 108 11.71 -1.25 -5.37
C TYR A 108 11.92 -1.29 -6.88
N ASP A 109 13.14 -1.05 -7.32
CA ASP A 109 13.61 -1.37 -8.67
C ASP A 109 14.49 -2.62 -8.59
N GLY A 110 13.97 -3.74 -9.06
CA GLY A 110 14.59 -5.04 -8.81
C GLY A 110 14.65 -5.36 -7.31
N THR A 111 15.84 -5.31 -6.73
CA THR A 111 16.10 -5.50 -5.29
C THR A 111 16.41 -4.20 -4.56
N ASP A 112 16.56 -3.10 -5.29
CA ASP A 112 17.00 -1.83 -4.73
C ASP A 112 15.80 -1.01 -4.27
N TYR A 113 15.84 -0.60 -3.00
CA TYR A 113 14.84 0.29 -2.43
C TYR A 113 14.92 1.68 -3.07
N VAL A 114 13.79 2.19 -3.54
CA VAL A 114 13.69 3.51 -4.17
C VAL A 114 13.08 4.53 -3.23
N LYS A 115 11.86 4.27 -2.75
CA LYS A 115 11.14 5.18 -1.84
C LYS A 115 9.98 4.48 -1.15
N THR A 116 9.45 5.12 -0.12
CA THR A 116 8.17 4.75 0.50
C THR A 116 7.10 5.76 0.10
N PHE A 117 5.99 5.28 -0.45
CA PHE A 117 4.76 6.06 -0.60
C PHE A 117 4.14 6.25 0.78
N ARG A 118 3.96 7.50 1.18
CA ARG A 118 3.57 7.84 2.54
C ARG A 118 2.12 8.31 2.59
N PRO A 119 1.31 7.75 3.50
CA PRO A 119 -0.02 8.27 3.75
C PRO A 119 0.06 9.64 4.42
N SER A 120 -0.91 10.50 4.11
CA SER A 120 -1.12 11.74 4.87
C SER A 120 -1.65 11.42 6.27
N VAL A 121 -1.28 12.23 7.26
CA VAL A 121 -1.83 12.11 8.62
C VAL A 121 -3.35 12.29 8.64
N SER A 122 -3.87 13.11 7.73
CA SER A 122 -5.31 13.37 7.56
C SER A 122 -6.04 12.29 6.72
N MET A 123 -5.33 11.25 6.25
CA MET A 123 -5.94 10.17 5.49
C MET A 123 -7.04 9.46 6.30
N GLU A 124 -8.19 9.24 5.69
CA GLU A 124 -9.30 8.48 6.30
C GLU A 124 -9.24 7.01 5.87
N ASP A 125 -9.43 6.72 4.58
CA ASP A 125 -9.57 5.36 4.06
C ASP A 125 -8.71 5.07 2.83
N GLY A 126 -7.84 5.98 2.43
CA GLY A 126 -6.96 5.81 1.28
C GLY A 126 -6.21 7.08 0.91
N TYR A 127 -5.27 6.96 -0.03
CA TYR A 127 -4.48 8.09 -0.53
C TYR A 127 -3.91 7.83 -1.92
N THR A 128 -3.44 8.91 -2.54
CA THR A 128 -2.60 8.90 -3.75
C THR A 128 -1.24 9.51 -3.41
N SER A 129 -0.16 8.87 -3.79
CA SER A 129 1.21 9.32 -3.53
C SER A 129 2.16 9.02 -4.70
#